data_7e66504f50f28cc7eae4f323485d6d3f
#
_entry.id   7e66504f50f28cc7eae4f323485d6d3f
#
_cell.length_a   1.000
_cell.length_b   1.000
_cell.length_c   1.000
_cell.angle_alpha   90.00
_cell.angle_beta   90.00
_cell.angle_gamma   90.00
#
_symmetry.space_group_name_H-M   'P 1'
#
loop_
_entity.id
_entity.type
_entity.pdbx_description
1 polymer ?
#
loop_
_entity_poly.entity_id
_entity_poly.type
_entity_poly.pdbx_seq_one_letter_code
_entity_poly.pdbx_strand_id
1 'polypeptide(L)'
;MKLKFTIPLNPVTKKNHGVRGRNGKQLPSKAYQNYEQNALMFIPCKHIKINKPVNVKAVYYTKIDYFKPGCKAVIDLQNLHNALADVLVTAGVLEDDNCRIVYSMDGSCVRHDKKNPRTEVTITEVEL
;
A
#
# COMPACT_ATOMS: atom_id res chain seq x y z
N MET A 1 17.75 6.44 9.38
CA MET A 1 16.36 6.22 9.81
C MET A 1 15.82 4.93 9.19
N LYS A 2 15.15 4.12 9.97
CA LYS A 2 14.48 2.92 9.49
C LYS A 2 13.16 2.76 10.25
N LEU A 3 12.06 2.73 9.51
CA LEU A 3 10.73 2.49 10.06
C LEU A 3 10.22 1.15 9.55
N LYS A 4 9.64 0.36 10.45
CA LYS A 4 9.09 -0.94 10.10
C LYS A 4 7.77 -1.15 10.82
N PHE A 5 6.73 -1.51 10.08
CA PHE A 5 5.42 -1.80 10.64
C PHE A 5 4.64 -2.75 9.72
N THR A 6 3.56 -3.30 10.26
CA THR A 6 2.71 -4.25 9.54
C THR A 6 1.28 -3.74 9.54
N ILE A 7 0.65 -3.78 8.37
CA ILE A 7 -0.79 -3.54 8.22
C ILE A 7 -1.45 -4.91 8.09
N PRO A 8 -2.13 -5.42 9.14
CA PRO A 8 -2.65 -6.79 9.17
C PRO A 8 -3.99 -6.92 8.44
N LEU A 9 -4.03 -6.49 7.20
CA LEU A 9 -5.20 -6.52 6.35
C LEU A 9 -4.83 -7.10 4.99
N ASN A 10 -5.78 -7.76 4.33
CA ASN A 10 -5.56 -8.22 2.97
C ASN A 10 -5.32 -7.01 2.06
N PRO A 11 -4.21 -6.99 1.30
CA PRO A 11 -3.93 -5.85 0.42
C PRO A 11 -5.01 -5.65 -0.64
N VAL A 12 -5.36 -4.40 -0.89
CA VAL A 12 -6.43 -4.01 -1.82
C VAL A 12 -5.90 -2.94 -2.76
N THR A 13 -6.33 -2.98 -4.02
CA THR A 13 -6.01 -1.95 -5.01
C THR A 13 -7.15 -0.95 -5.13
N LYS A 14 -6.83 0.26 -5.56
CA LYS A 14 -7.81 1.32 -5.83
C LYS A 14 -8.60 1.12 -7.12
N LYS A 15 -8.03 0.38 -8.05
CA LYS A 15 -8.34 0.50 -9.48
C LYS A 15 -9.60 -0.22 -9.93
N ASN A 16 -10.09 -1.18 -9.16
CA ASN A 16 -11.23 -1.99 -9.59
C ASN A 16 -12.47 -1.61 -8.80
N HIS A 17 -13.60 -1.49 -9.51
CA HIS A 17 -14.94 -1.30 -8.94
C HIS A 17 -15.18 0.06 -8.28
N GLY A 18 -14.68 1.15 -8.90
CA GLY A 18 -15.01 2.50 -8.47
C GLY A 18 -16.53 2.74 -8.47
N VAL A 19 -16.98 3.52 -7.50
CA VAL A 19 -18.40 3.90 -7.37
C VAL A 19 -18.58 5.32 -7.90
N ARG A 20 -19.66 5.56 -8.68
CA ARG A 20 -19.97 6.91 -9.15
C ARG A 20 -20.55 7.74 -8.02
N GLY A 21 -19.92 8.88 -7.75
CA GLY A 21 -20.45 9.89 -6.85
C GLY A 21 -21.53 10.73 -7.49
N ARG A 22 -22.18 11.60 -6.69
CA ARG A 22 -23.30 12.46 -7.11
C ARG A 22 -23.01 13.34 -8.33
N ASN A 23 -21.77 13.77 -8.53
CA ASN A 23 -21.37 14.67 -9.60
C ASN A 23 -20.77 13.93 -10.80
N GLY A 24 -21.01 12.64 -10.95
CA GLY A 24 -20.41 11.84 -12.01
C GLY A 24 -18.93 11.53 -11.77
N LYS A 25 -18.34 11.98 -10.68
CA LYS A 25 -16.97 11.67 -10.31
C LYS A 25 -16.87 10.23 -9.86
N GLN A 26 -15.86 9.53 -10.37
CA GLN A 26 -15.60 8.17 -9.94
C GLN A 26 -14.88 8.19 -8.60
N LEU A 27 -15.49 7.59 -7.58
CA LEU A 27 -14.90 7.42 -6.27
C LEU A 27 -14.17 6.07 -6.17
N PRO A 28 -13.17 5.93 -5.29
CA PRO A 28 -12.56 4.63 -5.02
C PRO A 28 -13.61 3.60 -4.60
N SER A 29 -13.35 2.33 -4.84
CA SER A 29 -14.23 1.25 -4.41
C SER A 29 -14.45 1.29 -2.90
N LYS A 30 -15.60 0.77 -2.46
CA LYS A 30 -15.90 0.69 -1.04
C LYS A 30 -14.90 -0.21 -0.30
N ALA A 31 -14.43 -1.27 -0.96
CA ALA A 31 -13.39 -2.14 -0.42
C ALA A 31 -12.10 -1.36 -0.14
N TYR A 32 -11.68 -0.49 -1.05
CA TYR A 32 -10.50 0.34 -0.83
C TYR A 32 -10.72 1.36 0.29
N GLN A 33 -11.88 2.03 0.32
CA GLN A 33 -12.20 2.99 1.36
C GLN A 33 -12.14 2.35 2.75
N ASN A 34 -12.71 1.15 2.90
CA ASN A 34 -12.66 0.41 4.15
C ASN A 34 -11.23 0.01 4.51
N TYR A 35 -10.45 -0.43 3.52
CA TYR A 35 -9.04 -0.76 3.72
C TYR A 35 -8.26 0.45 4.23
N GLU A 36 -8.42 1.59 3.58
CA GLU A 36 -7.73 2.82 3.97
C GLU A 36 -8.04 3.21 5.41
N GLN A 37 -9.31 3.25 5.78
CA GLN A 37 -9.74 3.61 7.13
C GLN A 37 -9.16 2.64 8.17
N ASN A 38 -9.21 1.35 7.90
CA ASN A 38 -8.70 0.36 8.83
C ASN A 38 -7.16 0.37 8.90
N ALA A 39 -6.50 0.56 7.76
CA ALA A 39 -5.04 0.61 7.70
C ALA A 39 -4.47 1.74 8.55
N LEU A 40 -5.13 2.89 8.58
CA LEU A 40 -4.70 4.03 9.37
C LEU A 40 -4.56 3.70 10.86
N MET A 41 -5.34 2.75 11.35
CA MET A 41 -5.29 2.32 12.76
C MET A 41 -4.00 1.58 13.12
N PHE A 42 -3.32 1.00 12.13
CA PHE A 42 -2.13 0.17 12.34
C PHE A 42 -0.82 0.86 12.00
N ILE A 43 -0.88 2.13 11.57
CA ILE A 43 0.32 2.88 11.21
C ILE A 43 0.81 3.65 12.43
N PRO A 44 2.02 3.34 12.94
CA PRO A 44 2.48 3.90 14.22
C PRO A 44 3.07 5.31 14.11
N CYS A 45 3.52 5.71 12.93
CA CYS A 45 4.31 6.93 12.75
C CYS A 45 3.54 7.98 11.95
N LYS A 46 2.30 8.26 12.35
CA LYS A 46 1.45 9.27 11.68
C LYS A 46 2.03 10.67 11.88
N HIS A 47 1.90 11.50 10.84
CA HIS A 47 2.26 12.92 10.86
C HIS A 47 3.75 13.25 10.98
N ILE A 48 4.65 12.27 10.81
CA ILE A 48 6.09 12.55 10.79
C ILE A 48 6.52 13.27 9.52
N LYS A 49 5.74 13.15 8.46
CA LYS A 49 5.91 13.87 7.17
C LYS A 49 7.31 13.78 6.61
N ILE A 50 7.74 12.57 6.29
CA ILE A 50 9.02 12.33 5.64
C ILE A 50 9.08 13.15 4.35
N ASN A 51 10.10 13.99 4.22
CA ASN A 51 10.31 14.87 3.08
C ASN A 51 11.67 14.69 2.41
N LYS A 52 12.29 13.55 2.58
CA LYS A 52 13.59 13.20 1.97
C LYS A 52 13.48 11.86 1.25
N PRO A 53 14.44 11.55 0.35
CA PRO A 53 14.39 10.30 -0.40
C PRO A 53 14.44 9.07 0.52
N VAL A 54 13.49 8.17 0.31
CA VAL A 54 13.41 6.91 1.05
C VAL A 54 13.15 5.77 0.08
N ASN A 55 13.55 4.56 0.49
CA ASN A 55 13.09 3.33 -0.13
C ASN A 55 11.91 2.82 0.68
N VAL A 56 10.78 2.57 0.03
CA VAL A 56 9.60 1.99 0.66
C VAL A 56 9.50 0.54 0.20
N LYS A 57 9.96 -0.38 1.04
CA LYS A 57 9.82 -1.81 0.79
C LYS A 57 8.48 -2.27 1.32
N ALA A 58 7.66 -2.86 0.47
CA ALA A 58 6.36 -3.40 0.85
C ALA A 58 6.24 -4.84 0.36
N VAL A 59 6.09 -5.78 1.30
CA VAL A 59 5.81 -7.16 0.97
C VAL A 59 4.32 -7.40 1.23
N TYR A 60 3.60 -7.72 0.17
CA TYR A 60 2.14 -7.89 0.20
C TYR A 60 1.82 -9.37 0.31
N TYR A 61 1.33 -9.78 1.47
CA TYR A 61 0.87 -11.16 1.69
C TYR A 61 -0.63 -11.20 1.43
N THR A 62 -1.03 -11.89 0.36
CA THR A 62 -2.40 -11.89 -0.11
C THR A 62 -3.15 -13.16 0.31
N LYS A 63 -4.45 -13.01 0.51
CA LYS A 63 -5.35 -14.12 0.83
C LYS A 63 -5.46 -15.10 -0.34
N ILE A 64 -5.43 -14.59 -1.57
CA ILE A 64 -5.46 -15.39 -2.79
C ILE A 64 -4.05 -15.78 -3.19
N ASP A 65 -3.85 -17.03 -3.56
CA ASP A 65 -2.58 -17.49 -4.14
C ASP A 65 -2.60 -17.26 -5.65
N TYR A 66 -2.07 -16.13 -6.07
CA TYR A 66 -2.00 -15.76 -7.48
C TYR A 66 -1.00 -16.61 -8.28
N PHE A 67 -0.12 -17.35 -7.61
CA PHE A 67 0.92 -18.15 -8.23
C PHE A 67 0.52 -19.62 -8.35
N LYS A 68 -0.62 -19.99 -7.82
CA LYS A 68 -1.12 -21.36 -7.86
C LYS A 68 -1.45 -21.76 -9.30
N PRO A 69 -1.04 -22.95 -9.78
CA PRO A 69 -1.45 -23.44 -11.09
C PRO A 69 -2.97 -23.43 -11.25
N GLY A 70 -3.46 -22.86 -12.34
CA GLY A 70 -4.89 -22.75 -12.61
C GLY A 70 -5.55 -21.51 -12.04
N CYS A 71 -4.85 -20.69 -11.28
CA CYS A 71 -5.40 -19.40 -10.82
C CYS A 71 -5.53 -18.45 -12.02
N LYS A 72 -6.75 -17.98 -12.27
CA LYS A 72 -7.03 -17.04 -13.37
C LYS A 72 -6.98 -15.58 -12.92
N ALA A 73 -7.03 -15.33 -11.62
CA ALA A 73 -6.93 -13.98 -11.08
C ALA A 73 -5.49 -13.50 -11.10
N VAL A 74 -5.31 -12.21 -11.32
CA VAL A 74 -4.01 -11.54 -11.26
C VAL A 74 -4.14 -10.28 -10.43
N ILE A 75 -3.03 -9.84 -9.86
CA ILE A 75 -2.97 -8.55 -9.17
C ILE A 75 -1.70 -7.83 -9.63
N ASP A 76 -1.81 -6.53 -9.75
CA ASP A 76 -0.73 -5.67 -10.23
C ASP A 76 0.04 -5.11 -9.06
N LEU A 77 1.34 -5.42 -8.99
CA LEU A 77 2.21 -4.91 -7.93
C LEU A 77 2.19 -3.38 -7.90
N GLN A 78 2.22 -2.74 -9.06
CA GLN A 78 2.18 -1.29 -9.15
C GLN A 78 0.89 -0.71 -8.57
N ASN A 79 -0.25 -1.36 -8.79
CA ASN A 79 -1.52 -0.92 -8.24
C ASN A 79 -1.56 -1.06 -6.71
N LEU A 80 -0.93 -2.08 -6.17
CA LEU A 80 -0.77 -2.23 -4.73
C LEU A 80 0.10 -1.11 -4.16
N HIS A 81 1.20 -0.77 -4.85
CA HIS A 81 2.07 0.33 -4.44
C HIS A 81 1.33 1.67 -4.45
N ASN A 82 0.52 1.92 -5.47
CA ASN A 82 -0.27 3.16 -5.55
C ASN A 82 -1.22 3.28 -4.37
N ALA A 83 -1.90 2.20 -4.03
CA ALA A 83 -2.83 2.17 -2.90
C ALA A 83 -2.10 2.39 -1.57
N LEU A 84 -0.97 1.73 -1.37
CA LEU A 84 -0.17 1.90 -0.15
C LEU A 84 0.38 3.32 -0.04
N ALA A 85 0.92 3.87 -1.13
CA ALA A 85 1.46 5.23 -1.13
C ALA A 85 0.40 6.24 -0.72
N ASP A 86 -0.83 6.10 -1.23
CA ASP A 86 -1.94 6.98 -0.84
C ASP A 86 -2.26 6.87 0.64
N VAL A 87 -2.26 5.65 1.19
CA VAL A 87 -2.48 5.44 2.63
C VAL A 87 -1.38 6.11 3.45
N LEU A 88 -0.12 5.95 3.04
CA LEU A 88 1.02 6.54 3.75
C LEU A 88 0.99 8.06 3.71
N VAL A 89 0.59 8.66 2.59
CA VAL A 89 0.42 10.11 2.48
C VAL A 89 -0.75 10.59 3.34
N THR A 90 -1.89 9.90 3.28
CA THR A 90 -3.06 10.23 4.11
C THR A 90 -2.74 10.15 5.59
N ALA A 91 -1.96 9.16 6.01
CA ALA A 91 -1.53 9.02 7.41
C ALA A 91 -0.49 10.06 7.81
N GLY A 92 0.06 10.80 6.86
CA GLY A 92 1.12 11.77 7.13
C GLY A 92 2.47 11.14 7.41
N VAL A 93 2.69 9.89 7.04
CA VAL A 93 4.01 9.25 7.12
C VAL A 93 4.94 9.86 6.07
N LEU A 94 4.43 9.99 4.85
CA LEU A 94 5.12 10.64 3.75
C LEU A 94 4.47 11.99 3.48
N GLU A 95 5.27 13.01 3.20
CA GLU A 95 4.74 14.30 2.79
C GLU A 95 4.03 14.22 1.44
N ASP A 96 4.59 13.45 0.52
CA ASP A 96 4.03 13.17 -0.79
C ASP A 96 4.60 11.85 -1.30
N ASP A 97 4.08 11.35 -2.41
CA ASP A 97 4.54 10.10 -3.03
C ASP A 97 5.36 10.31 -4.32
N ASN A 98 5.76 11.55 -4.59
CA ASN A 98 6.60 11.85 -5.76
C ASN A 98 8.02 11.28 -5.61
N CYS A 99 8.81 11.31 -6.68
CA CYS A 99 10.13 10.70 -6.72
C CYS A 99 11.18 11.33 -5.79
N ARG A 100 10.91 12.51 -5.28
CA ARG A 100 11.81 13.16 -4.30
C ARG A 100 11.68 12.53 -2.91
N ILE A 101 10.59 11.84 -2.67
CA ILE A 101 10.28 11.19 -1.39
C ILE A 101 10.28 9.67 -1.56
N VAL A 102 9.46 9.12 -2.44
CA VAL A 102 9.52 7.69 -2.77
C VAL A 102 10.53 7.50 -3.90
N TYR A 103 11.79 7.41 -3.52
CA TYR A 103 12.89 7.25 -4.46
C TYR A 103 12.90 5.87 -5.09
N SER A 104 12.59 4.85 -4.32
CA SER A 104 12.58 3.46 -4.77
C SER A 104 11.63 2.62 -3.92
N MET A 105 11.31 1.44 -4.42
CA MET A 105 10.52 0.44 -3.70
C MET A 105 11.20 -0.93 -3.75
N ASP A 106 12.52 -0.92 -3.66
CA ASP A 106 13.34 -2.12 -3.79
C ASP A 106 13.02 -3.15 -2.72
N GLY A 107 12.99 -4.41 -3.11
CA GLY A 107 12.69 -5.54 -2.24
C GLY A 107 11.21 -5.84 -2.11
N SER A 108 10.35 -5.06 -2.77
CA SER A 108 8.91 -5.25 -2.74
C SER A 108 8.49 -6.45 -3.60
N CYS A 109 7.48 -7.17 -3.15
CA CYS A 109 6.92 -8.30 -3.89
C CYS A 109 5.55 -8.68 -3.35
N VAL A 110 4.88 -9.56 -4.08
CA VAL A 110 3.62 -10.17 -3.67
C VAL A 110 3.89 -11.60 -3.24
N ARG A 111 3.35 -11.99 -2.11
CA ARG A 111 3.43 -13.35 -1.57
C ARG A 111 2.03 -13.81 -1.17
N HIS A 112 1.91 -15.08 -0.84
CA HIS A 112 0.64 -15.66 -0.42
C HIS A 112 0.71 -16.06 1.05
N ASP A 113 -0.29 -15.63 1.83
CA ASP A 113 -0.51 -16.10 3.19
C ASP A 113 -2.00 -16.00 3.52
N LYS A 114 -2.72 -17.08 3.28
CA LYS A 114 -4.18 -17.12 3.46
C LYS A 114 -4.59 -16.89 4.91
N LYS A 115 -3.79 -17.36 5.86
CA LYS A 115 -4.12 -17.27 7.29
C LYS A 115 -3.84 -15.89 7.87
N ASN A 116 -2.85 -15.19 7.32
CA ASN A 116 -2.38 -13.91 7.83
C ASN A 116 -2.10 -12.92 6.69
N PRO A 117 -3.12 -12.56 5.91
CA PRO A 117 -2.90 -11.54 4.87
C PRO A 117 -2.48 -10.24 5.52
N ARG A 118 -1.46 -9.59 4.93
CA ARG A 118 -0.90 -8.37 5.52
C ARG A 118 0.02 -7.67 4.53
N THR A 119 0.39 -6.45 4.85
CA THR A 119 1.47 -5.73 4.17
C THR A 119 2.55 -5.41 5.20
N GLU A 120 3.76 -5.90 4.96
CA GLU A 120 4.92 -5.56 5.79
C GLU A 120 5.66 -4.41 5.12
N VAL A 121 5.73 -3.28 5.81
CA VAL A 121 6.33 -2.05 5.28
C VAL A 121 7.63 -1.75 6.00
N THR A 122 8.67 -1.48 5.22
CA THR A 122 9.96 -1.01 5.74
C THR A 122 10.38 0.22 4.96
N ILE A 123 10.56 1.33 5.65
CA ILE A 123 10.97 2.61 5.05
C ILE A 123 12.37 2.92 5.53
N THR A 124 13.29 3.07 4.58
CA THR A 124 14.70 3.40 4.87
C THR A 124 15.12 4.63 4.10
N GLU A 125 15.92 5.47 4.75
CA GLU A 125 16.50 6.64 4.13
C GLU A 125 17.49 6.23 3.04
N VAL A 126 17.49 6.96 1.92
CA VAL A 126 18.39 6.72 0.80
C VAL A 126 19.40 7.88 0.77
N GLU A 127 20.69 7.53 0.73
CA GLU A 127 21.76 8.51 0.53
C GLU A 127 22.04 8.62 -0.97
N LEU A 128 21.93 9.83 -1.50
CA LEU A 128 22.17 10.11 -2.91
C LEU A 128 23.55 10.71 -3.13
#